data_165e8ad3eb73d3147ea95ca24b86afa6
#
_entry.id   165e8ad3eb73d3147ea95ca24b86afa6
#
_cell.length_a   1.000
_cell.length_b   1.000
_cell.length_c   1.000
_cell.angle_alpha   90.00
_cell.angle_beta   90.00
_cell.angle_gamma   90.00
#
_symmetry.space_group_name_H-M   'P 1'
#
loop_
_entity.id
_entity.type
_entity.pdbx_description
1 polymer ?
#
loop_
_entity_poly.entity_id
_entity_poly.type
_entity_poly.pdbx_seq_one_letter_code
_entity_poly.pdbx_strand_id
1 'polypeptide(L)'
;VRSRRQRQMCIRDRSNVDSFGSKGTLEVGGKSYEIYRLNSVEGSEKLPFSLKVLLENLLRTEDGANITKDHISALANWDASAEPSTEIQFTPARVVMQDFTGVPCIVDLATMREAVKDLGGDPSKINPLAPAELVIDHSVQIDAFGFEDAIERNMDIEYERNGERYQFLRWGQTAFLSLIHISEPTRLGM
;
A
#
# COMPACT_ATOMS: atom_id res chain seq x y z
N VAL A 1 -15.43 -14.47 5.42
CA VAL A 1 -14.09 -13.87 5.64
C VAL A 1 -13.09 -14.63 4.75
N ARG A 2 -12.66 -14.03 3.64
CA ARG A 2 -11.66 -14.66 2.76
C ARG A 2 -10.29 -14.69 3.44
N SER A 3 -9.61 -15.82 3.38
CA SER A 3 -8.31 -16.01 4.01
C SER A 3 -7.24 -15.07 3.42
N ARG A 4 -6.14 -14.78 4.17
CA ARG A 4 -4.98 -14.01 3.70
C ARG A 4 -4.45 -14.52 2.34
N ARG A 5 -4.52 -15.83 2.08
CA ARG A 5 -4.13 -16.47 0.81
C ARG A 5 -4.98 -16.05 -0.38
N GLN A 6 -6.29 -15.86 -0.20
CA GLN A 6 -7.20 -15.44 -1.28
C GLN A 6 -7.03 -13.97 -1.65
N ARG A 7 -6.59 -13.12 -0.70
CA ARG A 7 -6.29 -11.71 -0.96
C ARG A 7 -5.01 -11.50 -1.76
N GLN A 8 -4.00 -12.35 -1.57
CA GLN A 8 -2.77 -12.33 -2.37
C GLN A 8 -2.98 -12.87 -3.80
N MET A 9 -3.99 -13.69 -4.04
CA MET A 9 -4.27 -14.25 -5.37
C MET A 9 -4.78 -13.21 -6.38
N CYS A 10 -5.48 -12.16 -5.93
CA CYS A 10 -5.99 -11.12 -6.85
C CYS A 10 -4.89 -10.24 -7.46
N ILE A 11 -3.69 -10.23 -6.87
CA ILE A 11 -2.52 -9.49 -7.39
C ILE A 11 -1.70 -10.39 -8.35
N ARG A 12 -1.89 -11.70 -8.31
CA ARG A 12 -1.08 -12.68 -9.05
C ARG A 12 -1.49 -12.93 -10.50
N ASP A 13 -2.66 -12.49 -10.94
CA ASP A 13 -3.16 -12.79 -12.30
C ASP A 13 -2.80 -11.73 -13.35
N ARG A 14 -1.85 -10.82 -13.06
CA ARG A 14 -1.27 -10.00 -14.12
C ARG A 14 -0.24 -10.84 -14.86
N SER A 15 -0.42 -11.00 -16.16
CA SER A 15 0.57 -11.62 -17.04
C SER A 15 1.85 -10.78 -17.00
N ASN A 16 2.89 -11.29 -16.33
CA ASN A 16 4.21 -10.68 -16.38
C ASN A 16 4.85 -11.02 -17.74
N VAL A 17 5.31 -10.00 -18.45
CA VAL A 17 5.94 -10.14 -19.76
C VAL A 17 7.35 -10.71 -19.65
N ASP A 18 8.05 -10.37 -18.54
CA ASP A 18 9.43 -10.80 -18.25
C ASP A 18 10.40 -10.59 -19.42
N SER A 19 10.41 -9.38 -19.98
CA SER A 19 11.21 -9.03 -21.18
C SER A 19 12.71 -9.24 -21.01
N PHE A 20 13.19 -9.35 -19.78
CA PHE A 20 14.61 -9.54 -19.43
C PHE A 20 14.95 -10.96 -18.97
N GLY A 21 13.97 -11.90 -18.93
CA GLY A 21 14.19 -13.23 -18.40
C GLY A 21 14.65 -13.24 -16.95
N SER A 22 14.14 -12.29 -16.16
CA SER A 22 14.57 -12.04 -14.78
C SER A 22 13.95 -12.99 -13.77
N LYS A 23 12.81 -13.57 -14.12
CA LYS A 23 12.05 -14.48 -13.27
C LYS A 23 12.85 -15.75 -12.96
N GLY A 24 12.87 -16.10 -11.69
CA GLY A 24 13.58 -17.29 -11.22
C GLY A 24 13.05 -17.80 -9.91
N THR A 25 13.65 -18.86 -9.44
CA THR A 25 13.30 -19.49 -8.17
C THR A 25 14.47 -19.41 -7.20
N LEU A 26 14.17 -19.16 -5.94
CA LEU A 26 15.09 -19.20 -4.82
C LEU A 26 14.59 -20.23 -3.81
N GLU A 27 15.43 -21.21 -3.52
CA GLU A 27 15.16 -22.24 -2.50
C GLU A 27 15.80 -21.84 -1.17
N VAL A 28 14.99 -21.69 -0.12
CA VAL A 28 15.48 -21.36 1.22
C VAL A 28 14.70 -22.15 2.27
N GLY A 29 15.41 -22.89 3.10
CA GLY A 29 14.80 -23.65 4.22
C GLY A 29 13.71 -24.63 3.77
N GLY A 30 13.87 -25.27 2.62
CA GLY A 30 12.88 -26.20 2.04
C GLY A 30 11.64 -25.53 1.46
N LYS A 31 11.66 -24.23 1.28
CA LYS A 31 10.60 -23.44 0.62
C LYS A 31 11.13 -22.81 -0.66
N SER A 32 10.29 -22.81 -1.68
CA SER A 32 10.56 -22.22 -2.98
C SER A 32 9.91 -20.83 -3.07
N TYR A 33 10.68 -19.84 -3.48
CA TYR A 33 10.23 -18.46 -3.63
C TYR A 33 10.46 -17.99 -5.06
N GLU A 34 9.45 -17.36 -5.66
CA GLU A 34 9.59 -16.68 -6.93
C GLU A 34 10.32 -15.36 -6.73
N ILE A 35 11.39 -15.14 -7.48
CA ILE A 35 12.22 -13.94 -7.44
C ILE A 35 12.41 -13.37 -8.83
N TYR A 36 12.81 -12.11 -8.90
CA TYR A 36 13.20 -11.42 -10.14
C TYR A 36 14.64 -10.92 -10.00
N ARG A 37 15.53 -11.46 -10.85
CA ARG A 37 16.97 -11.25 -10.72
C ARG A 37 17.39 -9.94 -11.36
N LEU A 38 18.00 -9.06 -10.60
CA LEU A 38 18.45 -7.75 -11.08
C LEU A 38 19.59 -7.85 -12.11
N ASN A 39 20.45 -8.85 -11.96
CA ASN A 39 21.59 -9.07 -12.85
C ASN A 39 21.22 -9.49 -14.29
N SER A 40 19.94 -9.73 -14.55
CA SER A 40 19.43 -9.90 -15.91
C SER A 40 19.35 -8.58 -16.69
N VAL A 41 19.46 -7.45 -15.98
CA VAL A 41 19.40 -6.12 -16.59
C VAL A 41 20.79 -5.47 -16.49
N GLU A 42 21.40 -5.17 -17.64
CA GLU A 42 22.70 -4.50 -17.72
C GLU A 42 22.62 -3.11 -17.03
N GLY A 43 23.64 -2.74 -16.26
CA GLY A 43 23.70 -1.48 -15.51
C GLY A 43 23.12 -1.56 -14.09
N SER A 44 22.38 -2.60 -13.78
CA SER A 44 21.73 -2.75 -12.46
C SER A 44 22.70 -2.79 -11.28
N GLU A 45 23.93 -3.26 -11.50
CA GLU A 45 24.97 -3.36 -10.46
C GLU A 45 25.38 -1.99 -9.91
N LYS A 46 25.33 -0.93 -10.74
CA LYS A 46 25.72 0.46 -10.39
C LYS A 46 24.67 1.20 -9.58
N LEU A 47 23.43 0.71 -9.60
CA LEU A 47 22.32 1.38 -8.94
C LEU A 47 22.49 1.39 -7.41
N PRO A 48 22.10 2.47 -6.73
CA PRO A 48 21.92 2.46 -5.29
C PRO A 48 20.82 1.49 -4.86
N PHE A 49 20.84 1.02 -3.63
CA PHE A 49 19.90 0.00 -3.14
C PHE A 49 18.44 0.40 -3.29
N SER A 50 18.09 1.66 -3.09
CA SER A 50 16.73 2.18 -3.28
C SER A 50 16.24 1.98 -4.71
N LEU A 51 17.07 2.27 -5.71
CA LEU A 51 16.71 2.07 -7.11
C LEU A 51 16.74 0.58 -7.52
N LYS A 52 17.55 -0.24 -6.86
CA LYS A 52 17.49 -1.71 -7.03
C LYS A 52 16.16 -2.29 -6.58
N VAL A 53 15.60 -1.78 -5.48
CA VAL A 53 14.25 -2.17 -5.02
C VAL A 53 13.17 -1.76 -6.03
N LEU A 54 13.26 -0.56 -6.59
CA LEU A 54 12.36 -0.11 -7.65
C LEU A 54 12.52 -0.93 -8.93
N LEU A 55 13.75 -1.25 -9.33
CA LEU A 55 14.03 -2.08 -10.50
C LEU A 55 13.41 -3.48 -10.35
N GLU A 56 13.55 -4.11 -9.18
CA GLU A 56 12.92 -5.40 -8.91
C GLU A 56 11.39 -5.30 -8.99
N ASN A 57 10.83 -4.22 -8.47
CA ASN A 57 9.39 -3.98 -8.57
C ASN A 57 8.92 -3.88 -10.02
N LEU A 58 9.62 -3.13 -10.88
CA LEU A 58 9.30 -3.03 -12.29
C LEU A 58 9.40 -4.39 -13.00
N LEU A 59 10.47 -5.15 -12.75
CA LEU A 59 10.65 -6.50 -13.31
C LEU A 59 9.51 -7.45 -12.92
N ARG A 60 9.08 -7.38 -11.68
CA ARG A 60 8.00 -8.20 -11.12
C ARG A 60 6.63 -7.86 -11.69
N THR A 61 6.41 -6.60 -12.03
CA THR A 61 5.10 -6.06 -12.40
C THR A 61 5.00 -5.60 -13.85
N GLU A 62 6.01 -5.93 -14.67
CA GLU A 62 6.01 -5.63 -16.10
C GLU A 62 4.77 -6.22 -16.78
N ASP A 63 3.93 -5.35 -17.35
CA ASP A 63 2.69 -5.73 -18.05
C ASP A 63 2.68 -5.31 -19.53
N GLY A 64 3.74 -4.65 -19.99
CA GLY A 64 3.91 -4.18 -21.37
C GLY A 64 3.05 -2.98 -21.75
N ALA A 65 2.23 -2.48 -20.82
CA ALA A 65 1.34 -1.32 -21.01
C ALA A 65 1.68 -0.17 -20.07
N ASN A 66 1.52 -0.39 -18.76
CA ASN A 66 1.84 0.61 -17.73
C ASN A 66 3.31 0.54 -17.32
N ILE A 67 3.85 -0.66 -17.25
CA ILE A 67 5.26 -0.93 -16.95
C ILE A 67 5.85 -1.69 -18.13
N THR A 68 6.72 -1.01 -18.85
CA THR A 68 7.30 -1.49 -20.11
C THR A 68 8.79 -1.78 -19.97
N LYS A 69 9.34 -2.51 -20.93
CA LYS A 69 10.78 -2.73 -21.06
C LYS A 69 11.58 -1.44 -21.05
N ASP A 70 11.04 -0.36 -21.64
CA ASP A 70 11.72 0.94 -21.72
C ASP A 70 11.84 1.61 -20.34
N HIS A 71 10.81 1.48 -19.50
CA HIS A 71 10.86 1.97 -18.11
C HIS A 71 11.94 1.25 -17.30
N ILE A 72 12.05 -0.08 -17.46
CA ILE A 72 13.07 -0.90 -16.80
C ILE A 72 14.47 -0.49 -17.28
N SER A 73 14.65 -0.33 -18.59
CA SER A 73 15.92 0.09 -19.18
C SER A 73 16.31 1.50 -18.74
N ALA A 74 15.36 2.44 -18.70
CA ALA A 74 15.58 3.80 -18.26
C ALA A 74 16.05 3.84 -16.80
N LEU A 75 15.42 3.06 -15.92
CA LEU A 75 15.84 2.98 -14.52
C LEU A 75 17.23 2.35 -14.35
N ALA A 76 17.54 1.29 -15.10
CA ALA A 76 18.85 0.64 -15.06
C ALA A 76 19.99 1.55 -15.53
N ASN A 77 19.69 2.50 -16.44
CA ASN A 77 20.62 3.49 -16.96
C ASN A 77 20.56 4.84 -16.19
N TRP A 78 20.01 4.84 -14.99
CA TRP A 78 19.91 6.06 -14.18
C TRP A 78 21.29 6.69 -13.93
N ASP A 79 21.33 8.01 -14.10
CA ASP A 79 22.51 8.85 -13.84
C ASP A 79 22.15 9.92 -12.81
N ALA A 80 22.90 9.96 -11.71
CA ALA A 80 22.68 10.91 -10.61
C ALA A 80 22.92 12.38 -11.02
N SER A 81 23.66 12.62 -12.09
CA SER A 81 23.99 13.96 -12.59
C SER A 81 23.03 14.46 -13.67
N ALA A 82 22.19 13.59 -14.20
CA ALA A 82 21.24 13.94 -15.25
C ALA A 82 19.98 14.61 -14.69
N GLU A 83 19.40 15.53 -15.45
CA GLU A 83 18.08 16.06 -15.14
C GLU A 83 17.00 14.98 -15.30
N PRO A 84 16.07 14.87 -14.35
CA PRO A 84 14.99 13.89 -14.43
C PRO A 84 14.14 14.07 -15.67
N SER A 85 14.02 13.03 -16.51
CA SER A 85 13.29 13.09 -17.78
C SER A 85 12.31 11.94 -18.00
N THR A 86 12.35 10.91 -17.16
CA THR A 86 11.53 9.72 -17.32
C THR A 86 10.72 9.45 -16.07
N GLU A 87 9.41 9.34 -16.23
CA GLU A 87 8.51 8.87 -15.18
C GLU A 87 8.41 7.35 -15.24
N ILE A 88 8.36 6.72 -14.06
CA ILE A 88 8.08 5.30 -13.92
C ILE A 88 6.87 5.10 -13.04
N GLN A 89 6.10 4.07 -13.33
CA GLN A 89 5.06 3.59 -12.43
C GLN A 89 5.62 2.45 -11.59
N PHE A 90 5.22 2.39 -10.31
CA PHE A 90 5.54 1.24 -9.51
C PHE A 90 4.29 0.73 -8.80
N THR A 91 4.25 -0.57 -8.51
CA THR A 91 3.13 -1.20 -7.83
C THR A 91 3.53 -1.50 -6.39
N PRO A 92 3.01 -0.78 -5.40
CA PRO A 92 3.35 -1.06 -4.01
C PRO A 92 2.80 -2.42 -3.59
N ALA A 93 3.56 -3.17 -2.81
CA ALA A 93 3.06 -4.39 -2.18
C ALA A 93 2.05 -4.09 -1.07
N ARG A 94 2.15 -2.88 -0.50
CA ARG A 94 1.32 -2.40 0.61
C ARG A 94 1.35 -0.88 0.63
N VAL A 95 0.22 -0.27 0.99
CA VAL A 95 0.12 1.16 1.29
C VAL A 95 -0.14 1.32 2.78
N VAL A 96 0.66 2.13 3.46
CA VAL A 96 0.45 2.47 4.87
C VAL A 96 -0.02 3.91 4.94
N MET A 97 -1.13 4.13 5.62
CA MET A 97 -1.76 5.45 5.77
C MET A 97 -1.98 5.76 7.25
N GLN A 98 -1.84 7.01 7.61
CA GLN A 98 -2.27 7.51 8.90
C GLN A 98 -3.80 7.58 8.95
N ASP A 99 -4.38 7.38 10.10
CA ASP A 99 -5.83 7.38 10.31
C ASP A 99 -6.49 8.77 10.22
N PHE A 100 -5.71 9.83 10.18
CA PHE A 100 -6.19 11.20 9.96
C PHE A 100 -6.02 11.60 8.49
N THR A 101 -4.81 11.60 7.97
CA THR A 101 -4.49 11.99 6.59
C THR A 101 -4.90 10.94 5.55
N GLY A 102 -5.13 9.69 5.97
CA GLY A 102 -5.65 8.62 5.12
C GLY A 102 -7.17 8.62 4.95
N VAL A 103 -7.93 9.35 5.79
CA VAL A 103 -9.40 9.43 5.70
C VAL A 103 -9.88 9.92 4.32
N PRO A 104 -9.32 10.99 3.72
CA PRO A 104 -9.74 11.43 2.39
C PRO A 104 -9.67 10.34 1.32
N CYS A 105 -8.67 9.47 1.35
CA CYS A 105 -8.57 8.35 0.42
C CYS A 105 -9.75 7.37 0.56
N ILE A 106 -10.22 7.11 1.78
CA ILE A 106 -11.39 6.26 2.02
C ILE A 106 -12.67 6.95 1.58
N VAL A 107 -12.77 8.27 1.75
CA VAL A 107 -13.88 9.09 1.22
C VAL A 107 -13.92 9.00 -0.29
N ASP A 108 -12.78 9.13 -0.97
CA ASP A 108 -12.71 9.01 -2.43
C ASP A 108 -13.18 7.63 -2.90
N LEU A 109 -12.78 6.55 -2.24
CA LEU A 109 -13.25 5.20 -2.54
C LEU A 109 -14.76 5.04 -2.33
N ALA A 110 -15.32 5.68 -1.29
CA ALA A 110 -16.76 5.69 -1.04
C ALA A 110 -17.50 6.43 -2.16
N THR A 111 -17.03 7.62 -2.54
CA THR A 111 -17.59 8.42 -3.63
C THR A 111 -17.50 7.68 -4.97
N MET A 112 -16.39 6.98 -5.24
CA MET A 112 -16.27 6.13 -6.43
C MET A 112 -17.33 5.01 -6.45
N ARG A 113 -17.67 4.42 -5.31
CA ARG A 113 -18.76 3.42 -5.22
C ARG A 113 -20.11 4.02 -5.55
N GLU A 114 -20.39 5.22 -5.05
CA GLU A 114 -21.63 5.94 -5.37
C GLU A 114 -21.72 6.22 -6.86
N ALA A 115 -20.67 6.80 -7.45
CA ALA A 115 -20.62 7.10 -8.88
C ALA A 115 -20.81 5.83 -9.75
N VAL A 116 -20.16 4.72 -9.40
CA VAL A 116 -20.33 3.45 -10.14
C VAL A 116 -21.76 2.93 -10.03
N LYS A 117 -22.41 3.06 -8.86
CA LYS A 117 -23.80 2.69 -8.66
C LYS A 117 -24.72 3.54 -9.52
N ASP A 118 -24.52 4.85 -9.56
CA ASP A 118 -25.33 5.79 -10.35
C ASP A 118 -25.21 5.53 -11.87
N LEU A 119 -24.02 5.06 -12.29
CA LEU A 119 -23.79 4.61 -13.67
C LEU A 119 -24.32 3.19 -13.96
N GLY A 120 -24.98 2.55 -13.01
CA GLY A 120 -25.54 1.21 -13.18
C GLY A 120 -24.53 0.07 -13.07
N GLY A 121 -23.31 0.35 -12.58
CA GLY A 121 -22.27 -0.65 -12.34
C GLY A 121 -22.36 -1.31 -10.96
N ASP A 122 -21.43 -2.21 -10.70
CA ASP A 122 -21.30 -2.91 -9.42
C ASP A 122 -20.33 -2.20 -8.48
N PRO A 123 -20.79 -1.50 -7.43
CA PRO A 123 -19.92 -0.77 -6.51
C PRO A 123 -18.98 -1.67 -5.70
N SER A 124 -19.27 -2.96 -5.56
CA SER A 124 -18.40 -3.89 -4.83
C SER A 124 -17.05 -4.13 -5.51
N LYS A 125 -16.93 -3.77 -6.78
CA LYS A 125 -15.67 -3.83 -7.53
C LYS A 125 -14.68 -2.73 -7.16
N ILE A 126 -15.15 -1.64 -6.56
CA ILE A 126 -14.29 -0.55 -6.09
C ILE A 126 -13.64 -0.95 -4.77
N ASN A 127 -12.36 -1.23 -4.81
CA ASN A 127 -11.52 -1.58 -3.67
C ASN A 127 -10.10 -1.05 -3.93
N PRO A 128 -9.28 -0.84 -2.88
CA PRO A 128 -7.86 -0.58 -3.07
C PRO A 128 -7.20 -1.67 -3.92
N LEU A 129 -6.40 -1.27 -4.90
CA LEU A 129 -5.70 -2.20 -5.80
C LEU A 129 -4.54 -2.93 -5.10
N ALA A 130 -3.95 -2.31 -4.09
CA ALA A 130 -2.96 -2.91 -3.20
C ALA A 130 -3.55 -2.98 -1.78
N PRO A 131 -3.07 -3.92 -0.93
CA PRO A 131 -3.43 -3.91 0.48
C PRO A 131 -3.11 -2.56 1.11
N ALA A 132 -4.11 -1.92 1.70
CA ALA A 132 -3.96 -0.65 2.39
C ALA A 132 -4.16 -0.86 3.89
N GLU A 133 -3.26 -0.32 4.68
CA GLU A 133 -3.30 -0.39 6.14
C GLU A 133 -3.45 1.02 6.70
N LEU A 134 -4.45 1.19 7.54
CA LEU A 134 -4.68 2.45 8.25
C LEU A 134 -4.19 2.27 9.69
N VAL A 135 -3.22 3.07 10.08
CA VAL A 135 -2.57 2.99 11.39
C VAL A 135 -2.87 4.25 12.16
N ILE A 136 -3.24 4.10 13.44
CA ILE A 136 -3.46 5.24 14.32
C ILE A 136 -2.13 5.92 14.60
N ASP A 137 -2.00 7.16 14.19
CA ASP A 137 -0.81 8.01 14.38
C ASP A 137 -1.18 9.50 14.44
N HIS A 138 -2.32 9.83 15.01
CA HIS A 138 -2.71 11.22 15.22
C HIS A 138 -2.39 11.68 16.63
N SER A 139 -2.18 12.98 16.79
CA SER A 139 -2.00 13.61 18.09
C SER A 139 -3.32 13.66 18.86
N VAL A 140 -3.25 13.40 20.15
CA VAL A 140 -4.37 13.59 21.09
C VAL A 140 -4.16 14.90 21.82
N GLN A 141 -5.18 15.74 21.83
CA GLN A 141 -5.14 16.98 22.60
C GLN A 141 -5.28 16.67 24.09
N ILE A 142 -4.41 17.25 24.92
CA ILE A 142 -4.44 17.11 26.35
C ILE A 142 -5.33 18.20 26.94
N ASP A 143 -6.56 17.86 27.29
CA ASP A 143 -7.52 18.78 27.94
C ASP A 143 -7.48 18.66 29.46
N ALA A 144 -7.19 17.49 29.96
CA ALA A 144 -7.12 17.17 31.38
C ALA A 144 -5.70 16.75 31.76
N PHE A 145 -5.19 17.27 32.88
CA PHE A 145 -3.84 16.97 33.34
C PHE A 145 -3.71 17.19 34.86
N GLY A 146 -2.71 16.57 35.46
CA GLY A 146 -2.33 16.79 36.86
C GLY A 146 -3.16 16.04 37.90
N PHE A 147 -3.97 15.03 37.48
CA PHE A 147 -4.72 14.16 38.38
C PHE A 147 -4.83 12.74 37.84
N GLU A 148 -5.25 11.81 38.69
CA GLU A 148 -5.10 10.37 38.46
C GLU A 148 -5.90 9.86 37.25
N ASP A 149 -7.12 10.34 37.02
CA ASP A 149 -8.02 9.95 35.92
C ASP A 149 -7.88 10.82 34.64
N ALA A 150 -6.82 11.64 34.56
CA ALA A 150 -6.61 12.54 33.41
C ALA A 150 -6.52 11.81 32.09
N ILE A 151 -5.92 10.62 32.04
CA ILE A 151 -5.78 9.81 30.83
C ILE A 151 -7.16 9.36 30.35
N GLU A 152 -7.98 8.81 31.23
CA GLU A 152 -9.32 8.34 30.90
C GLU A 152 -10.20 9.47 30.36
N ARG A 153 -10.15 10.63 31.02
CA ARG A 153 -10.89 11.81 30.56
C ARG A 153 -10.46 12.29 29.17
N ASN A 154 -9.17 12.32 28.90
CA ASN A 154 -8.69 12.71 27.57
C ASN A 154 -9.14 11.71 26.51
N MET A 155 -9.18 10.41 26.81
CA MET A 155 -9.69 9.40 25.91
C MET A 155 -11.18 9.60 25.62
N ASP A 156 -12.01 9.86 26.65
CA ASP A 156 -13.43 10.10 26.47
C ASP A 156 -13.70 11.34 25.61
N ILE A 157 -12.98 12.43 25.87
CA ILE A 157 -13.07 13.67 25.09
C ILE A 157 -12.64 13.42 23.63
N GLU A 158 -11.57 12.65 23.41
CA GLU A 158 -11.11 12.29 22.06
C GLU A 158 -12.16 11.50 21.31
N TYR A 159 -12.78 10.49 21.94
CA TYR A 159 -13.87 9.72 21.32
C TYR A 159 -15.11 10.56 21.05
N GLU A 160 -15.44 11.50 21.89
CA GLU A 160 -16.54 12.45 21.66
C GLU A 160 -16.25 13.35 20.45
N ARG A 161 -15.06 13.94 20.38
CA ARG A 161 -14.65 14.85 19.29
C ARG A 161 -14.57 14.17 17.92
N ASN A 162 -14.06 12.97 17.89
CA ASN A 162 -13.71 12.27 16.67
C ASN A 162 -14.59 11.03 16.39
N GLY A 163 -15.72 10.89 17.10
CA GLY A 163 -16.58 9.73 17.03
C GLY A 163 -17.08 9.41 15.60
N GLU A 164 -17.47 10.43 14.83
CA GLU A 164 -17.92 10.24 13.43
C GLU A 164 -16.79 9.70 12.56
N ARG A 165 -15.56 10.21 12.72
CA ARG A 165 -14.40 9.71 12.00
C ARG A 165 -14.13 8.24 12.31
N TYR A 166 -14.15 7.86 13.58
CA TYR A 166 -13.94 6.47 13.99
C TYR A 166 -15.02 5.54 13.46
N GLN A 167 -16.28 5.97 13.47
CA GLN A 167 -17.39 5.20 12.88
C GLN A 167 -17.20 5.02 11.38
N PHE A 168 -16.81 6.07 10.67
CA PHE A 168 -16.54 6.02 9.23
C PHE A 168 -15.37 5.07 8.92
N LEU A 169 -14.27 5.15 9.63
CA LEU A 169 -13.11 4.27 9.46
C LEU A 169 -13.45 2.81 9.75
N ARG A 170 -14.26 2.55 10.78
CA ARG A 170 -14.73 1.21 11.09
C ARG A 170 -15.66 0.65 10.01
N TRP A 171 -16.51 1.48 9.44
CA TRP A 171 -17.29 1.11 8.27
C TRP A 171 -16.38 0.76 7.09
N GLY A 172 -15.40 1.60 6.77
CA GLY A 172 -14.45 1.37 5.68
C GLY A 172 -13.71 0.04 5.81
N GLN A 173 -13.30 -0.32 7.02
CA GLN A 173 -12.62 -1.58 7.32
C GLN A 173 -13.47 -2.81 6.93
N THR A 174 -14.78 -2.72 7.05
CA THR A 174 -15.71 -3.80 6.71
C THR A 174 -16.19 -3.73 5.25
N ALA A 175 -16.28 -2.54 4.70
CA ALA A 175 -16.79 -2.29 3.35
C ALA A 175 -15.78 -2.64 2.26
N PHE A 176 -14.48 -2.44 2.48
CA PHE A 176 -13.44 -2.66 1.49
C PHE A 176 -12.62 -3.93 1.76
N LEU A 177 -12.42 -4.75 0.72
CA LEU A 177 -11.77 -6.07 0.85
C LEU A 177 -10.27 -5.99 1.20
N SER A 178 -9.59 -4.92 0.80
CA SER A 178 -8.14 -4.76 0.93
C SER A 178 -7.77 -3.65 1.92
N LEU A 179 -8.72 -3.11 2.65
CA LEU A 179 -8.48 -2.12 3.69
C LEU A 179 -8.36 -2.84 5.04
N ILE A 180 -7.21 -2.72 5.67
CA ILE A 180 -6.93 -3.28 6.99
C ILE A 180 -6.72 -2.11 7.93
N HIS A 181 -7.57 -1.99 8.94
CA HIS A 181 -7.35 -1.06 10.03
C HIS A 181 -6.59 -1.78 11.13
N ILE A 182 -5.33 -1.43 11.31
CA ILE A 182 -4.53 -1.87 12.45
C ILE A 182 -4.79 -0.85 13.56
N SER A 183 -5.90 -1.02 14.27
CA SER A 183 -6.11 -0.37 15.54
C SER A 183 -5.59 -1.29 16.64
N GLU A 184 -4.30 -1.26 16.86
CA GLU A 184 -3.86 -1.42 18.22
C GLU A 184 -3.55 0.00 18.71
N PRO A 185 -4.27 0.54 19.68
CA PRO A 185 -3.62 1.47 20.55
C PRO A 185 -2.45 0.64 21.07
N THR A 186 -1.26 0.94 20.58
CA THR A 186 -0.07 0.54 21.30
C THR A 186 -0.43 0.91 22.70
N ARG A 187 -0.66 -0.08 23.55
CA ARG A 187 -0.64 0.17 24.98
C ARG A 187 0.69 0.84 25.16
N LEU A 188 0.67 2.14 25.30
CA LEU A 188 1.80 2.87 25.81
C LEU A 188 2.16 2.08 27.02
N GLY A 189 3.22 1.27 26.88
CA GLY A 189 3.66 0.42 27.95
C GLY A 189 3.92 1.33 29.12
N MET A 190 3.03 1.26 30.04
CA MET A 190 3.32 1.77 31.36
C MET A 190 4.35 0.89 31.99
#